data_24fd40cbee22cee2cce2e8d4db302a0e
#
_entry.id   24fd40cbee22cee2cce2e8d4db302a0e
#
_cell.length_a   1.000
_cell.length_b   1.000
_cell.length_c   1.000
_cell.angle_alpha   90.00
_cell.angle_beta   90.00
_cell.angle_gamma   90.00
#
_symmetry.space_group_name_H-M   'P 1'
#
loop_
_entity.id
_entity.type
_entity.pdbx_description
1 polymer ?
#
loop_
_entity_poly.entity_id
_entity_poly.type
_entity_poly.pdbx_seq_one_letter_code
_entity_poly.pdbx_strand_id
1 'polypeptide(L)'
;LLAVLASAGVLAGYERVREGVRKPWVISEQMFSNGIRLDEIDALNEKGILSKAAWATKEAGGRAVPTGEAVFRAECSSCHTRDGYLSIRRVAGSMDADLATLFLTALRDDGANWKARAAGNDVKPDYPFMPPFVGTDEELQALAGWLATLGAPQTAEAAHAR
;
A
#
# COMPACT_ATOMS: atom_id res chain seq x y z
N LEU A 1 28.41 19.89 -18.52
CA LEU A 1 27.26 19.97 -17.65
C LEU A 1 26.05 19.28 -18.27
N LEU A 2 25.59 19.63 -19.50
CA LEU A 2 24.43 19.04 -20.15
C LEU A 2 24.53 17.51 -20.29
N ALA A 3 25.69 16.97 -20.69
CA ALA A 3 25.90 15.54 -20.80
C ALA A 3 25.74 14.81 -19.46
N VAL A 4 26.24 15.40 -18.37
CA VAL A 4 26.09 14.84 -17.02
C VAL A 4 24.63 14.83 -16.59
N LEU A 5 23.90 15.91 -16.81
CA LEU A 5 22.47 15.98 -16.50
C LEU A 5 21.65 14.99 -17.33
N ALA A 6 21.94 14.85 -18.62
CA ALA A 6 21.28 13.89 -19.48
C ALA A 6 21.55 12.46 -19.02
N SER A 7 22.80 12.11 -18.70
CA SER A 7 23.16 10.78 -18.20
C SER A 7 22.47 10.48 -16.86
N ALA A 8 22.45 11.42 -15.95
CA ALA A 8 21.76 11.28 -14.66
C ALA A 8 20.25 11.08 -14.86
N GLY A 9 19.64 11.82 -15.79
CA GLY A 9 18.22 11.66 -16.15
C GLY A 9 17.89 10.29 -16.72
N VAL A 10 18.73 9.76 -17.61
CA VAL A 10 18.57 8.41 -18.20
C VAL A 10 18.69 7.35 -17.11
N LEU A 11 19.70 7.44 -16.24
CA LEU A 11 19.89 6.49 -15.13
C LEU A 11 18.73 6.51 -14.15
N ALA A 12 18.26 7.70 -13.76
CA ALA A 12 17.13 7.85 -12.86
C ALA A 12 15.82 7.30 -13.48
N GLY A 13 15.61 7.58 -14.78
CA GLY A 13 14.46 7.04 -15.53
C GLY A 13 14.49 5.51 -15.61
N TYR A 14 15.65 4.94 -15.96
CA TYR A 14 15.84 3.49 -16.00
C TYR A 14 15.56 2.85 -14.63
N GLU A 15 16.14 3.40 -13.56
CA GLU A 15 15.96 2.88 -12.21
C GLU A 15 14.50 2.94 -11.76
N ARG A 16 13.80 4.02 -12.09
CA ARG A 16 12.36 4.14 -11.78
C ARG A 16 11.53 3.07 -12.50
N VAL A 17 11.81 2.80 -13.76
CA VAL A 17 11.12 1.73 -14.52
C VAL A 17 11.47 0.37 -13.91
N ARG A 18 12.75 0.11 -13.66
CA ARG A 18 13.22 -1.14 -13.05
C ARG A 18 12.52 -1.44 -11.73
N GLU A 19 12.44 -0.45 -10.84
CA GLU A 19 11.75 -0.60 -9.56
C GLU A 19 10.23 -0.75 -9.73
N GLY A 20 9.64 -0.04 -10.68
CA GLY A 20 8.21 -0.14 -10.97
C GLY A 20 7.76 -1.54 -11.39
N VAL A 21 8.53 -2.22 -12.22
CA VAL A 21 8.20 -3.57 -12.72
C VAL A 21 8.49 -4.68 -11.71
N ARG A 22 9.26 -4.40 -10.65
CA ARG A 22 9.58 -5.36 -9.59
C ARG A 22 8.54 -5.40 -8.46
N LYS A 23 7.61 -4.47 -8.44
CA LYS A 23 6.57 -4.42 -7.42
C LYS A 23 5.48 -5.49 -7.70
N PRO A 24 4.90 -6.09 -6.66
CA PRO A 24 5.31 -6.04 -5.25
C PRO A 24 6.62 -6.80 -5.02
N TRP A 25 7.52 -6.23 -4.21
CA TRP A 25 8.83 -6.85 -3.95
C TRP A 25 8.68 -8.04 -3.02
N VAL A 26 8.90 -9.23 -3.58
CA VAL A 26 8.95 -10.49 -2.86
C VAL A 26 10.36 -11.07 -3.01
N ILE A 27 10.97 -11.53 -1.92
CA ILE A 27 12.23 -12.26 -1.93
C ILE A 27 11.95 -13.61 -1.27
N SER A 28 12.08 -14.70 -2.05
CA SER A 28 11.82 -16.06 -1.57
C SER A 28 12.58 -16.33 -0.25
N GLU A 29 11.92 -17.02 0.65
CA GLU A 29 12.41 -17.42 1.96
C GLU A 29 12.72 -16.28 2.95
N GLN A 30 12.63 -15.01 2.53
CA GLN A 30 12.98 -13.88 3.39
C GLN A 30 11.90 -12.81 3.46
N MET A 31 11.41 -12.33 2.34
CA MET A 31 10.51 -11.17 2.27
C MET A 31 9.15 -11.58 1.75
N PHE A 32 8.12 -11.30 2.54
CA PHE A 32 6.74 -11.56 2.20
C PHE A 32 6.25 -10.61 1.10
N SER A 33 6.37 -9.31 1.33
CA SER A 33 6.03 -8.26 0.37
C SER A 33 6.67 -6.94 0.79
N ASN A 34 6.92 -6.03 -0.12
CA ASN A 34 7.21 -4.61 0.09
C ASN A 34 7.88 -4.20 1.44
N GLY A 35 8.88 -4.95 1.89
CA GLY A 35 9.60 -4.68 3.15
C GLY A 35 9.05 -5.40 4.39
N ILE A 36 8.04 -6.25 4.25
CA ILE A 36 7.55 -7.12 5.33
C ILE A 36 8.28 -8.46 5.22
N ARG A 37 8.97 -8.86 6.27
CA ARG A 37 9.67 -10.15 6.33
C ARG A 37 8.70 -11.26 6.75
N LEU A 38 9.01 -12.50 6.36
CA LEU A 38 8.18 -13.66 6.72
C LEU A 38 8.05 -13.85 8.23
N ASP A 39 9.12 -13.61 8.96
CA ASP A 39 9.17 -13.75 10.43
C ASP A 39 8.47 -12.62 11.20
N GLU A 40 8.10 -11.53 10.52
CA GLU A 40 7.41 -10.37 11.13
C GLU A 40 5.89 -10.44 11.03
N ILE A 41 5.34 -11.26 10.12
CA ILE A 41 3.91 -11.21 9.76
C ILE A 41 3.01 -11.41 10.98
N ASP A 42 3.28 -12.44 11.78
CA ASP A 42 2.44 -12.77 12.93
C ASP A 42 2.48 -11.65 13.99
N ALA A 43 3.68 -11.09 14.24
CA ALA A 43 3.83 -9.97 15.16
C ALA A 43 3.15 -8.68 14.66
N LEU A 44 3.15 -8.45 13.34
CA LEU A 44 2.49 -7.27 12.74
C LEU A 44 0.97 -7.44 12.71
N ASN A 45 0.46 -8.66 12.55
CA ASN A 45 -0.98 -8.93 12.69
C ASN A 45 -1.49 -8.73 14.12
N GLU A 46 -0.64 -8.90 15.13
CA GLU A 46 -0.98 -8.63 16.52
C GLU A 46 -0.81 -7.15 16.92
N LYS A 47 0.29 -6.51 16.48
CA LYS A 47 0.70 -5.17 16.92
C LYS A 47 0.32 -4.04 15.98
N GLY A 48 -0.10 -4.40 14.78
CA GLY A 48 -0.40 -3.48 13.70
C GLY A 48 0.82 -3.12 12.84
N ILE A 49 0.56 -2.81 11.57
CA ILE A 49 1.60 -2.36 10.61
C ILE A 49 2.19 -1.00 11.03
N LEU A 50 1.41 -0.14 11.66
CA LEU A 50 1.87 1.18 12.09
C LEU A 50 2.91 1.09 13.22
N SER A 51 3.00 -0.04 13.94
CA SER A 51 4.09 -0.29 14.89
C SER A 51 5.47 -0.30 14.22
N LYS A 52 5.54 -0.78 12.97
CA LYS A 52 6.73 -0.77 12.13
C LYS A 52 6.84 0.50 11.31
N ALA A 53 5.72 1.04 10.84
CA ALA A 53 5.65 2.17 9.92
C ALA A 53 5.22 3.48 10.62
N ALA A 54 5.76 3.79 11.79
CA ALA A 54 5.46 5.02 12.53
C ALA A 54 5.66 6.31 11.70
N TRP A 55 6.50 6.29 10.65
CA TRP A 55 6.67 7.39 9.71
C TRP A 55 5.38 7.73 8.95
N ALA A 56 4.49 6.76 8.75
CA ALA A 56 3.25 6.94 8.00
C ALA A 56 2.23 7.82 8.74
N THR A 57 2.32 7.91 10.07
CA THR A 57 1.47 8.76 10.90
C THR A 57 1.93 10.21 10.97
N LYS A 58 3.14 10.53 10.46
CA LYS A 58 3.68 11.90 10.51
C LYS A 58 2.81 12.84 9.69
N GLU A 59 2.64 14.04 10.21
CA GLU A 59 1.88 15.11 9.55
C GLU A 59 2.31 15.32 8.09
N ALA A 60 1.32 15.59 7.27
CA ALA A 60 1.52 15.95 5.88
C ALA A 60 0.93 17.33 5.63
N GLY A 61 1.79 18.28 5.32
CA GLY A 61 1.36 19.66 5.05
C GLY A 61 0.66 20.33 6.25
N GLY A 62 1.10 20.04 7.49
CA GLY A 62 0.52 20.59 8.71
C GLY A 62 -0.83 19.98 9.13
N ARG A 63 -1.26 18.90 8.46
CA ARG A 63 -2.51 18.19 8.76
C ARG A 63 -2.22 16.86 9.47
N ALA A 64 -2.97 16.60 10.55
CA ALA A 64 -2.98 15.29 11.19
C ALA A 64 -3.40 14.20 10.20
N VAL A 65 -2.72 13.07 10.22
CA VAL A 65 -2.99 11.94 9.32
C VAL A 65 -3.95 10.97 10.00
N PRO A 66 -5.15 10.73 9.44
CA PRO A 66 -6.06 9.70 9.94
C PRO A 66 -5.40 8.31 9.88
N THR A 67 -5.76 7.42 10.81
CA THR A 67 -5.21 6.06 10.90
C THR A 67 -5.33 5.31 9.57
N GLY A 68 -6.50 5.33 8.91
CA GLY A 68 -6.69 4.68 7.62
C GLY A 68 -5.78 5.23 6.51
N GLU A 69 -5.54 6.54 6.47
CA GLU A 69 -4.55 7.14 5.55
C GLU A 69 -3.12 6.70 5.90
N ALA A 70 -2.79 6.58 7.18
CA ALA A 70 -1.47 6.12 7.61
C ALA A 70 -1.24 4.66 7.19
N VAL A 71 -2.23 3.78 7.36
CA VAL A 71 -2.18 2.40 6.88
C VAL A 71 -2.03 2.34 5.36
N PHE A 72 -2.81 3.14 4.62
CA PHE A 72 -2.65 3.26 3.16
C PHE A 72 -1.22 3.67 2.77
N ARG A 73 -0.62 4.62 3.48
CA ARG A 73 0.75 5.04 3.22
C ARG A 73 1.74 3.91 3.48
N ALA A 74 1.53 3.13 4.54
CA ALA A 74 2.42 2.05 4.91
C ALA A 74 2.41 0.89 3.89
N GLU A 75 1.23 0.45 3.44
CA GLU A 75 1.10 -0.78 2.64
C GLU A 75 0.81 -0.54 1.16
N CYS A 76 0.01 0.47 0.84
CA CYS A 76 -0.56 0.64 -0.50
C CYS A 76 0.19 1.66 -1.35
N SER A 77 0.80 2.68 -0.73
CA SER A 77 1.39 3.82 -1.44
C SER A 77 2.61 3.47 -2.28
N SER A 78 3.21 2.31 -2.07
CA SER A 78 4.30 1.79 -2.91
C SER A 78 3.85 1.55 -4.36
N CYS A 79 2.57 1.22 -4.57
CA CYS A 79 1.98 0.94 -5.88
C CYS A 79 0.87 1.92 -6.25
N HIS A 80 0.11 2.42 -5.28
CA HIS A 80 -1.03 3.30 -5.50
C HIS A 80 -0.74 4.73 -5.08
N THR A 81 -1.08 5.69 -5.92
CA THR A 81 -1.18 7.09 -5.49
C THR A 81 -2.63 7.43 -5.16
N ARG A 82 -2.85 8.53 -4.44
CA ARG A 82 -4.21 8.99 -4.14
C ARG A 82 -4.99 9.36 -5.40
N ASP A 83 -4.42 10.21 -6.26
CA ASP A 83 -5.10 10.84 -7.40
C ASP A 83 -4.33 10.69 -8.73
N GLY A 84 -3.10 10.16 -8.72
CA GLY A 84 -2.21 10.05 -9.88
C GLY A 84 -2.14 8.64 -10.48
N TYR A 85 -0.91 8.12 -10.62
CA TYR A 85 -0.67 6.78 -11.17
C TYR A 85 -1.29 5.70 -10.29
N LEU A 86 -1.99 4.74 -10.90
CA LEU A 86 -2.79 3.71 -10.21
C LEU A 86 -3.64 4.32 -9.07
N SER A 87 -4.40 5.37 -9.40
CA SER A 87 -5.17 6.16 -8.44
C SER A 87 -6.10 5.29 -7.60
N ILE A 88 -5.88 5.29 -6.28
CA ILE A 88 -6.75 4.56 -5.35
C ILE A 88 -8.16 5.17 -5.30
N ARG A 89 -8.29 6.50 -5.48
CA ARG A 89 -9.61 7.15 -5.59
C ARG A 89 -10.42 6.57 -6.75
N ARG A 90 -9.79 6.29 -7.89
CA ARG A 90 -10.47 5.74 -9.06
C ARG A 90 -10.92 4.30 -8.84
N VAL A 91 -10.10 3.52 -8.11
CA VAL A 91 -10.37 2.10 -7.84
C VAL A 91 -11.38 1.94 -6.72
N ALA A 92 -11.19 2.66 -5.61
CA ALA A 92 -11.97 2.50 -4.39
C ALA A 92 -13.08 3.54 -4.21
N GLY A 93 -13.14 4.57 -5.07
CA GLY A 93 -14.07 5.68 -4.91
C GLY A 93 -15.55 5.34 -5.07
N SER A 94 -15.88 4.14 -5.57
CA SER A 94 -17.25 3.61 -5.63
C SER A 94 -17.55 2.60 -4.52
N MET A 95 -16.58 2.28 -3.67
CA MET A 95 -16.75 1.35 -2.56
C MET A 95 -17.30 2.09 -1.33
N ASP A 96 -18.29 1.50 -0.68
CA ASP A 96 -18.61 1.83 0.71
C ASP A 96 -17.64 1.11 1.68
N ALA A 97 -17.78 1.37 2.96
CA ALA A 97 -16.89 0.79 3.97
C ALA A 97 -17.03 -0.75 4.06
N ASP A 98 -18.23 -1.28 3.84
CA ASP A 98 -18.50 -2.72 3.93
C ASP A 98 -17.84 -3.45 2.76
N LEU A 99 -17.98 -2.94 1.54
CA LEU A 99 -17.34 -3.51 0.36
C LEU A 99 -15.82 -3.40 0.44
N ALA A 100 -15.30 -2.28 0.94
CA ALA A 100 -13.87 -2.11 1.16
C ALA A 100 -13.35 -3.10 2.21
N THR A 101 -14.08 -3.32 3.30
CA THR A 101 -13.76 -4.31 4.33
C THR A 101 -13.73 -5.73 3.75
N LEU A 102 -14.75 -6.10 2.97
CA LEU A 102 -14.82 -7.41 2.31
C LEU A 102 -13.60 -7.64 1.41
N PHE A 103 -13.24 -6.64 0.60
CA PHE A 103 -12.10 -6.71 -0.30
C PHE A 103 -10.76 -6.83 0.44
N LEU A 104 -10.56 -6.01 1.49
CA LEU A 104 -9.34 -6.06 2.31
C LEU A 104 -9.21 -7.38 3.08
N THR A 105 -10.33 -7.95 3.51
CA THR A 105 -10.37 -9.29 4.13
C THR A 105 -9.96 -10.36 3.13
N ALA A 106 -10.47 -10.31 1.91
CA ALA A 106 -10.08 -11.25 0.84
C ALA A 106 -8.56 -11.14 0.53
N LEU A 107 -8.00 -9.93 0.52
CA LEU A 107 -6.54 -9.74 0.37
C LEU A 107 -5.77 -10.33 1.55
N ARG A 108 -6.26 -10.18 2.79
CA ARG A 108 -5.64 -10.78 3.97
C ARG A 108 -5.65 -12.31 3.88
N ASP A 109 -6.76 -12.90 3.49
CA ASP A 109 -6.95 -14.35 3.41
C ASP A 109 -6.03 -14.98 2.35
N ASP A 110 -5.73 -14.26 1.27
CA ASP A 110 -4.73 -14.68 0.27
C ASP A 110 -3.29 -14.71 0.83
N GLY A 111 -3.10 -14.20 2.05
CA GLY A 111 -1.80 -14.17 2.73
C GLY A 111 -1.14 -15.54 2.87
N ALA A 112 -1.92 -16.61 3.02
CA ALA A 112 -1.40 -17.99 3.07
C ALA A 112 -0.70 -18.37 1.75
N ASN A 113 -1.31 -18.03 0.60
CA ASN A 113 -0.74 -18.28 -0.73
C ASN A 113 0.53 -17.47 -0.94
N TRP A 114 0.54 -16.21 -0.50
CA TRP A 114 1.71 -15.35 -0.57
C TRP A 114 2.85 -15.84 0.33
N LYS A 115 2.55 -16.29 1.55
CA LYS A 115 3.54 -16.92 2.44
C LYS A 115 4.16 -18.16 1.79
N ALA A 116 3.32 -19.04 1.24
CA ALA A 116 3.78 -20.23 0.54
C ALA A 116 4.69 -19.90 -0.65
N ARG A 117 4.30 -18.93 -1.46
CA ARG A 117 5.11 -18.43 -2.59
C ARG A 117 6.43 -17.83 -2.12
N ALA A 118 6.43 -17.02 -1.09
CA ALA A 118 7.64 -16.40 -0.54
C ALA A 118 8.59 -17.47 0.06
N ALA A 119 8.05 -18.58 0.56
CA ALA A 119 8.82 -19.75 1.01
C ALA A 119 9.31 -20.66 -0.15
N GLY A 120 9.19 -20.23 -1.40
CA GLY A 120 9.68 -20.96 -2.56
C GLY A 120 8.75 -22.04 -3.11
N ASN A 121 7.50 -22.12 -2.62
CA ASN A 121 6.51 -23.06 -3.16
C ASN A 121 5.87 -22.53 -4.46
N ASP A 122 5.54 -23.45 -5.37
CA ASP A 122 4.84 -23.11 -6.62
C ASP A 122 3.33 -22.94 -6.36
N VAL A 123 2.99 -21.86 -5.68
CA VAL A 123 1.61 -21.47 -5.38
C VAL A 123 1.31 -20.14 -6.04
N LYS A 124 0.16 -20.04 -6.70
CA LYS A 124 -0.30 -18.80 -7.31
C LYS A 124 -1.28 -18.09 -6.36
N PRO A 125 -0.93 -16.88 -5.88
CA PRO A 125 -1.86 -16.05 -5.14
C PRO A 125 -3.08 -15.68 -5.99
N ASP A 126 -4.23 -15.49 -5.35
CA ASP A 126 -5.47 -15.04 -6.00
C ASP A 126 -5.31 -13.61 -6.54
N TYR A 127 -4.53 -12.78 -5.81
CA TYR A 127 -4.18 -11.41 -6.19
C TYR A 127 -2.68 -11.26 -6.45
N PRO A 128 -2.14 -11.76 -7.57
CA PRO A 128 -0.69 -11.90 -7.79
C PRO A 128 0.08 -10.57 -7.88
N PHE A 129 -0.62 -9.45 -8.04
CA PHE A 129 -0.03 -8.11 -8.13
C PHE A 129 -0.38 -7.20 -6.96
N MET A 130 -1.21 -7.67 -6.02
CA MET A 130 -1.57 -6.96 -4.82
C MET A 130 -1.16 -7.79 -3.60
N PRO A 131 -0.14 -7.34 -2.84
CA PRO A 131 0.24 -8.02 -1.61
C PRO A 131 -0.93 -8.06 -0.62
N PRO A 132 -1.01 -9.11 0.20
CA PRO A 132 -2.04 -9.22 1.21
C PRO A 132 -1.89 -8.14 2.28
N PHE A 133 -3.01 -7.79 2.89
CA PHE A 133 -3.04 -6.90 4.03
C PHE A 133 -2.37 -7.56 5.25
N VAL A 134 -1.51 -6.82 5.94
CA VAL A 134 -0.84 -7.22 7.19
C VAL A 134 -1.08 -6.15 8.25
N GLY A 135 -1.77 -6.49 9.33
CA GLY A 135 -2.12 -5.54 10.39
C GLY A 135 -3.28 -6.02 11.22
N THR A 136 -3.69 -5.22 12.21
CA THR A 136 -4.82 -5.54 13.08
C THR A 136 -6.16 -5.34 12.39
N ASP A 137 -7.23 -5.86 13.01
CA ASP A 137 -8.59 -5.63 12.53
C ASP A 137 -8.97 -4.15 12.60
N GLU A 138 -8.51 -3.43 13.61
CA GLU A 138 -8.75 -1.99 13.76
C GLU A 138 -8.07 -1.21 12.63
N GLU A 139 -6.87 -1.58 12.22
CA GLU A 139 -6.17 -0.98 11.09
C GLU A 139 -6.87 -1.26 9.77
N LEU A 140 -7.37 -2.49 9.58
CA LEU A 140 -8.15 -2.85 8.40
C LEU A 140 -9.44 -2.03 8.32
N GLN A 141 -10.19 -1.95 9.42
CA GLN A 141 -11.43 -1.15 9.47
C GLN A 141 -11.16 0.34 9.27
N ALA A 142 -10.09 0.87 9.85
CA ALA A 142 -9.68 2.26 9.65
C ALA A 142 -9.33 2.54 8.18
N LEU A 143 -8.63 1.61 7.51
CA LEU A 143 -8.32 1.71 6.08
C LEU A 143 -9.59 1.65 5.24
N ALA A 144 -10.49 0.70 5.48
CA ALA A 144 -11.76 0.57 4.77
C ALA A 144 -12.61 1.84 4.89
N GLY A 145 -12.76 2.36 6.10
CA GLY A 145 -13.48 3.61 6.34
C GLY A 145 -12.84 4.80 5.61
N TRP A 146 -11.51 4.90 5.60
CA TRP A 146 -10.81 5.96 4.87
C TRP A 146 -10.99 5.82 3.35
N LEU A 147 -10.91 4.62 2.79
CA LEU A 147 -11.14 4.36 1.37
C LEU A 147 -12.55 4.80 0.94
N ALA A 148 -13.57 4.51 1.75
CA ALA A 148 -14.94 4.93 1.49
C ALA A 148 -15.09 6.47 1.41
N THR A 149 -14.27 7.23 2.15
CA THR A 149 -14.28 8.71 2.07
C THR A 149 -13.75 9.26 0.76
N LEU A 150 -12.99 8.48 -0.01
CA LEU A 150 -12.38 8.94 -1.26
C LEU A 150 -13.39 9.16 -2.38
N GLY A 151 -14.53 8.47 -2.34
CA GLY A 151 -15.62 8.59 -3.31
C GLY A 151 -16.57 9.75 -3.04
N ALA A 152 -16.55 10.31 -1.83
CA ALA A 152 -17.40 11.44 -1.50
C ALA A 152 -17.08 12.66 -2.40
N PRO A 153 -18.08 13.38 -2.91
CA PRO A 153 -17.84 14.59 -3.68
C PRO A 153 -17.02 15.57 -2.81
N GLN A 154 -15.90 16.04 -3.37
CA GLN A 154 -15.09 17.06 -2.68
C GLN A 154 -15.94 18.34 -2.61
N THR A 155 -16.31 18.77 -1.42
CA THR A 155 -16.87 20.09 -1.23
C THR A 155 -15.84 21.11 -1.71
N ALA A 156 -16.29 22.16 -2.42
CA ALA A 156 -15.42 23.17 -3.05
C ALA A 156 -14.43 23.82 -2.05
N GLU A 157 -14.71 23.76 -0.76
CA GLU A 157 -13.90 24.27 0.34
C GLU A 157 -12.58 23.48 0.53
N ALA A 158 -12.57 22.17 0.23
CA ALA A 158 -11.35 21.36 0.32
C ALA A 158 -10.42 21.51 -0.90
N ALA A 159 -10.90 22.11 -1.99
CA ALA A 159 -10.11 22.30 -3.22
C ALA A 159 -9.16 23.51 -3.14
N HIS A 160 -9.43 24.49 -2.27
CA HIS A 160 -8.63 25.70 -2.08
C HIS A 160 -7.54 25.59 -1.01
N ALA A 161 -7.45 24.48 -0.29
CA ALA A 161 -6.46 24.23 0.76
C ALA A 161 -5.23 23.44 0.29
N ARG A 162 -4.92 23.44 -1.02
CA ARG A 162 -3.76 22.75 -1.60
C ARG A 162 -2.72 23.72 -2.13
#